data_a55b5476c716c976b1f01ec4644142ff
#
_entry.id   a55b5476c716c976b1f01ec4644142ff
#
_cell.length_a   1.000
_cell.length_b   1.000
_cell.length_c   1.000
_cell.angle_alpha   90.00
_cell.angle_beta   90.00
_cell.angle_gamma   90.00
#
_symmetry.space_group_name_H-M   'P 1'
#
loop_
_entity.id
_entity.type
_entity.pdbx_description
1 polymer ?
#
loop_
_entity_poly.entity_id
_entity_poly.type
_entity_poly.pdbx_seq_one_letter_code
_entity_poly.pdbx_strand_id
1 'polypeptide(L)'
;MRNNLPVTGHEVILRDDHLIVSKTDLKGRITYVNTDFIEISGFDEGELLGEPHNLVRHPDMPPEAFEDLWNSLNAGRPWVGYVKNRCKNGDYYWVEAHAAPIWENRQVVGYMSVRRKPARDRVDACEKAYREFREGRARGKAIIDGSVLSTSWLARLARRLTQLSLTGKLGL
;
A
#
# COMPACT_ATOMS: atom_id res chain seq x y z
N MET A 1 -16.09 2.20 3.90
CA MET A 1 -14.83 2.62 3.25
C MET A 1 -15.03 3.96 2.56
N ARG A 2 -14.07 4.87 2.67
CA ARG A 2 -14.19 6.19 2.02
C ARG A 2 -14.20 6.06 0.51
N ASN A 3 -15.17 6.68 -0.14
CA ASN A 3 -15.32 6.68 -1.58
C ASN A 3 -15.04 8.10 -2.13
N ASN A 4 -13.85 8.32 -2.64
CA ASN A 4 -13.41 9.61 -3.16
C ASN A 4 -13.86 9.78 -4.62
N LEU A 5 -14.90 10.56 -4.84
CA LEU A 5 -15.47 10.88 -6.16
C LEU A 5 -15.57 12.40 -6.33
N PRO A 6 -15.61 12.91 -7.58
CA PRO A 6 -15.49 12.16 -8.84
C PRO A 6 -14.06 11.73 -9.16
N VAL A 7 -13.90 10.82 -10.11
CA VAL A 7 -12.63 10.44 -10.70
C VAL A 7 -12.61 10.75 -12.18
N THR A 8 -11.41 11.01 -12.73
CA THR A 8 -11.17 11.19 -14.15
C THR A 8 -10.43 9.99 -14.71
N GLY A 9 -10.34 9.88 -16.03
CA GLY A 9 -9.49 8.90 -16.71
C GLY A 9 -8.07 9.41 -16.98
N HIS A 10 -7.69 10.56 -16.41
CA HIS A 10 -6.39 11.18 -16.65
C HIS A 10 -5.36 10.77 -15.59
N GLU A 11 -4.24 10.19 -16.05
CA GLU A 11 -3.11 9.81 -15.20
C GLU A 11 -2.08 10.93 -15.11
N VAL A 12 -1.70 11.26 -13.88
CA VAL A 12 -0.52 12.10 -13.59
C VAL A 12 0.66 11.14 -13.41
N ILE A 13 1.63 11.21 -14.34
CA ILE A 13 2.81 10.35 -14.31
C ILE A 13 3.91 11.05 -13.51
N LEU A 14 4.41 10.38 -12.47
CA LEU A 14 5.53 10.88 -11.70
C LEU A 14 6.79 10.94 -12.55
N ARG A 15 7.63 11.97 -12.31
CA ARG A 15 9.00 11.99 -12.82
C ARG A 15 9.88 11.06 -11.97
N ASP A 16 11.03 10.69 -12.52
CA ASP A 16 11.98 9.81 -11.81
C ASP A 16 12.57 10.45 -10.54
N ASP A 17 12.60 11.80 -10.48
CA ASP A 17 13.09 12.58 -9.34
C ASP A 17 12.01 12.87 -8.28
N HIS A 18 10.76 12.53 -8.53
CA HIS A 18 9.68 12.71 -7.55
C HIS A 18 9.82 11.74 -6.39
N LEU A 19 9.73 12.28 -5.18
CA LEU A 19 9.70 11.52 -3.94
C LEU A 19 8.60 12.07 -3.05
N ILE A 20 7.51 11.33 -2.91
CA ILE A 20 6.37 11.74 -2.09
C ILE A 20 6.57 11.19 -0.68
N VAL A 21 6.65 12.08 0.30
CA VAL A 21 6.85 11.70 1.71
C VAL A 21 5.70 12.19 2.57
N SER A 22 5.18 11.31 3.40
CA SER A 22 4.21 11.66 4.44
C SER A 22 4.48 10.88 5.72
N LYS A 23 4.05 11.47 6.84
CA LYS A 23 4.00 10.81 8.14
C LYS A 23 2.58 10.87 8.67
N THR A 24 2.21 9.89 9.47
CA THR A 24 0.93 9.85 10.16
C THR A 24 1.14 9.57 11.65
N ASP A 25 0.12 9.86 12.44
CA ASP A 25 0.01 9.35 13.80
C ASP A 25 -0.44 7.88 13.80
N LEU A 26 -0.64 7.30 14.97
CA LEU A 26 -1.08 5.91 15.13
C LEU A 26 -2.49 5.64 14.58
N LYS A 27 -3.30 6.69 14.41
CA LYS A 27 -4.66 6.61 13.84
C LYS A 27 -4.69 6.78 12.33
N GLY A 28 -3.51 6.96 11.70
CA GLY A 28 -3.41 7.18 10.26
C GLY A 28 -3.74 8.62 9.83
N ARG A 29 -3.78 9.58 10.75
CA ARG A 29 -3.95 11.00 10.41
C ARG A 29 -2.62 11.60 9.99
N ILE A 30 -2.62 12.36 8.92
CA ILE A 30 -1.41 12.97 8.34
C ILE A 30 -0.85 14.02 9.30
N THR A 31 0.43 13.88 9.65
CA THR A 31 1.18 14.82 10.49
C THR A 31 2.28 15.56 9.75
N TYR A 32 2.69 15.06 8.59
CA TYR A 32 3.72 15.66 7.74
C TYR A 32 3.49 15.31 6.28
N VAL A 33 3.71 16.26 5.41
CA VAL A 33 3.77 16.09 3.94
C VAL A 33 4.92 16.90 3.37
N ASN A 34 5.55 16.41 2.31
CA ASN A 34 6.56 17.18 1.58
C ASN A 34 5.97 17.91 0.37
N THR A 35 6.77 18.72 -0.29
CA THR A 35 6.37 19.54 -1.44
C THR A 35 5.86 18.68 -2.60
N ASP A 36 6.52 17.56 -2.90
CA ASP A 36 6.09 16.67 -3.99
C ASP A 36 4.70 16.07 -3.75
N PHE A 37 4.36 15.78 -2.50
CA PHE A 37 3.01 15.34 -2.16
C PHE A 37 1.96 16.40 -2.48
N ILE A 38 2.23 17.64 -2.09
CA ILE A 38 1.33 18.77 -2.34
C ILE A 38 1.15 18.99 -3.85
N GLU A 39 2.25 19.06 -4.58
CA GLU A 39 2.23 19.32 -6.03
C GLU A 39 1.51 18.23 -6.81
N ILE A 40 1.82 16.97 -6.55
CA ILE A 40 1.26 15.84 -7.30
C ILE A 40 -0.21 15.60 -6.94
N SER A 41 -0.56 15.65 -5.66
CA SER A 41 -1.94 15.41 -5.23
C SER A 41 -2.89 16.58 -5.51
N GLY A 42 -2.36 17.80 -5.66
CA GLY A 42 -3.14 19.01 -5.83
C GLY A 42 -3.84 19.51 -4.57
N PHE A 43 -3.62 18.87 -3.43
CA PHE A 43 -4.10 19.35 -2.13
C PHE A 43 -3.09 20.28 -1.51
N ASP A 44 -3.55 21.34 -0.85
CA ASP A 44 -2.70 22.21 -0.04
C ASP A 44 -2.28 21.50 1.26
N GLU A 45 -1.17 21.93 1.85
CA GLU A 45 -0.70 21.39 3.14
C GLU A 45 -1.80 21.46 4.21
N GLY A 46 -2.50 22.59 4.30
CA GLY A 46 -3.59 22.78 5.26
C GLY A 46 -4.79 21.85 5.03
N GLU A 47 -5.01 21.38 3.80
CA GLU A 47 -6.05 20.40 3.46
C GLU A 47 -5.63 18.96 3.80
N LEU A 48 -4.32 18.70 3.89
CA LEU A 48 -3.77 17.37 4.15
C LEU A 48 -3.51 17.11 5.63
N LEU A 49 -2.92 18.06 6.34
CA LEU A 49 -2.57 17.89 7.76
C LEU A 49 -3.81 17.67 8.63
N GLY A 50 -3.74 16.64 9.45
CA GLY A 50 -4.83 16.24 10.35
C GLY A 50 -5.90 15.36 9.71
N GLU A 51 -5.90 15.23 8.39
CA GLU A 51 -6.83 14.38 7.67
C GLU A 51 -6.37 12.92 7.66
N PRO A 52 -7.31 11.95 7.61
CA PRO A 52 -6.94 10.56 7.39
C PRO A 52 -6.24 10.40 6.05
N HIS A 53 -5.20 9.56 6.00
CA HIS A 53 -4.41 9.34 4.77
C HIS A 53 -5.25 8.78 3.61
N ASN A 54 -6.40 8.16 3.89
CA ASN A 54 -7.32 7.67 2.86
C ASN A 54 -7.98 8.78 2.03
N LEU A 55 -7.71 10.05 2.34
CA LEU A 55 -8.12 11.21 1.51
C LEU A 55 -7.64 11.06 0.05
N VAL A 56 -6.47 10.48 -0.16
CA VAL A 56 -5.88 10.28 -1.50
C VAL A 56 -6.12 8.89 -2.06
N ARG A 57 -6.90 8.05 -1.40
CA ARG A 57 -7.21 6.70 -1.90
C ARG A 57 -8.08 6.77 -3.14
N HIS A 58 -7.63 6.11 -4.21
CA HIS A 58 -8.46 5.94 -5.41
C HIS A 58 -9.49 4.83 -5.18
N PRO A 59 -10.75 4.99 -5.67
CA PRO A 59 -11.80 3.96 -5.53
C PRO A 59 -11.46 2.61 -6.16
N ASP A 60 -10.55 2.59 -7.15
CA ASP A 60 -10.09 1.36 -7.80
C ASP A 60 -9.19 0.49 -6.93
N MET A 61 -8.71 1.00 -5.79
CA MET A 61 -7.93 0.20 -4.86
C MET A 61 -8.81 -0.80 -4.10
N PRO A 62 -8.45 -2.09 -4.09
CA PRO A 62 -9.21 -3.07 -3.33
C PRO A 62 -8.96 -2.91 -1.82
N PRO A 63 -9.98 -3.15 -0.97
CA PRO A 63 -9.81 -3.09 0.48
C PRO A 63 -8.71 -4.03 1.00
N GLU A 64 -8.51 -5.16 0.34
CA GLU A 64 -7.52 -6.19 0.70
C GLU A 64 -6.09 -5.64 0.69
N ALA A 65 -5.77 -4.69 -0.20
CA ALA A 65 -4.46 -4.07 -0.25
C ALA A 65 -4.16 -3.25 1.01
N PHE A 66 -5.14 -2.54 1.52
CA PHE A 66 -4.99 -1.74 2.75
C PHE A 66 -5.07 -2.59 4.01
N GLU A 67 -5.84 -3.65 4.01
CA GLU A 67 -5.85 -4.64 5.09
C GLU A 67 -4.45 -5.27 5.24
N ASP A 68 -3.83 -5.67 4.15
CA ASP A 68 -2.47 -6.20 4.13
C ASP A 68 -1.44 -5.18 4.63
N LEU A 69 -1.54 -3.91 4.16
CA LEU A 69 -0.68 -2.82 4.64
C LEU A 69 -0.77 -2.66 6.16
N TRP A 70 -1.98 -2.56 6.70
CA TRP A 70 -2.17 -2.37 8.14
C TRP A 70 -1.79 -3.59 8.96
N ASN A 71 -2.00 -4.80 8.45
CA ASN A 71 -1.51 -6.02 9.11
C ASN A 71 0.02 -6.01 9.26
N SER A 72 0.74 -5.58 8.24
CA SER A 72 2.20 -5.45 8.30
C SER A 72 2.65 -4.36 9.28
N LEU A 73 2.07 -3.17 9.18
CA LEU A 73 2.44 -2.04 10.04
C LEU A 73 2.09 -2.29 11.51
N ASN A 74 0.93 -2.86 11.79
CA ASN A 74 0.53 -3.21 13.16
C ASN A 74 1.40 -4.32 13.78
N ALA A 75 2.00 -5.17 12.94
CA ALA A 75 2.97 -6.16 13.37
C ALA A 75 4.40 -5.58 13.52
N GLY A 76 4.57 -4.27 13.36
CA GLY A 76 5.86 -3.60 13.45
C GLY A 76 6.76 -3.81 12.23
N ARG A 77 6.21 -4.24 11.10
CA ARG A 77 6.97 -4.56 9.89
C ARG A 77 6.76 -3.53 8.79
N PRO A 78 7.78 -3.29 7.94
CA PRO A 78 7.62 -2.48 6.74
C PRO A 78 6.72 -3.17 5.72
N TRP A 79 6.15 -2.37 4.81
CA TRP A 79 5.32 -2.83 3.72
C TRP A 79 5.74 -2.14 2.41
N VAL A 80 5.78 -2.88 1.32
CA VAL A 80 6.06 -2.35 -0.02
C VAL A 80 4.97 -2.82 -0.97
N GLY A 81 4.35 -1.90 -1.67
CA GLY A 81 3.30 -2.25 -2.63
C GLY A 81 3.02 -1.13 -3.62
N TYR A 82 2.19 -1.43 -4.60
CA TYR A 82 1.76 -0.49 -5.64
C TYR A 82 0.39 0.06 -5.30
N VAL A 83 0.27 1.37 -5.31
CA VAL A 83 -0.94 2.07 -4.89
C VAL A 83 -1.37 3.06 -5.95
N LYS A 84 -2.67 3.04 -6.28
CA LYS A 84 -3.32 4.04 -7.10
C LYS A 84 -3.94 5.08 -6.19
N ASN A 85 -3.53 6.33 -6.36
CA ASN A 85 -4.02 7.46 -5.58
C ASN A 85 -4.84 8.41 -6.45
N ARG A 86 -5.68 9.23 -5.81
CA ARG A 86 -6.52 10.23 -6.43
C ARG A 86 -6.05 11.63 -6.06
N CYS A 87 -5.89 12.49 -7.08
CA CYS A 87 -5.67 13.92 -6.91
C CYS A 87 -6.96 14.64 -6.48
N LYS A 88 -6.82 15.85 -5.98
CA LYS A 88 -7.96 16.71 -5.60
C LYS A 88 -8.98 16.90 -6.72
N ASN A 89 -8.50 17.06 -7.97
CA ASN A 89 -9.35 17.23 -9.14
C ASN A 89 -9.95 15.93 -9.70
N GLY A 90 -9.59 14.78 -9.14
CA GLY A 90 -10.05 13.46 -9.58
C GLY A 90 -9.11 12.70 -10.51
N ASP A 91 -8.01 13.31 -10.97
CA ASP A 91 -6.96 12.61 -11.69
C ASP A 91 -6.31 11.56 -10.80
N TYR A 92 -5.59 10.62 -11.37
CA TYR A 92 -4.95 9.57 -10.59
C TYR A 92 -3.45 9.48 -10.86
N TYR A 93 -2.74 8.92 -9.91
CA TYR A 93 -1.32 8.62 -10.05
C TYR A 93 -0.99 7.29 -9.34
N TRP A 94 -0.11 6.54 -9.95
CA TRP A 94 0.42 5.31 -9.38
C TRP A 94 1.75 5.56 -8.68
N VAL A 95 1.96 4.88 -7.58
CA VAL A 95 3.20 4.93 -6.80
C VAL A 95 3.66 3.54 -6.40
N GLU A 96 4.96 3.37 -6.28
CA GLU A 96 5.56 2.32 -5.48
C GLU A 96 5.70 2.87 -4.06
N ALA A 97 4.93 2.34 -3.14
CA ALA A 97 4.85 2.82 -1.77
C ALA A 97 5.69 1.96 -0.83
N HIS A 98 6.52 2.61 -0.05
CA HIS A 98 7.30 2.03 1.04
C HIS A 98 6.80 2.63 2.35
N ALA A 99 6.09 1.85 3.15
CA ALA A 99 5.56 2.28 4.45
C ALA A 99 6.29 1.54 5.58
N ALA A 100 6.51 2.23 6.68
CA ALA A 100 7.17 1.66 7.85
C ALA A 100 6.68 2.32 9.14
N PRO A 101 6.68 1.61 10.27
CA PRO A 101 6.47 2.22 11.57
C PRO A 101 7.60 3.19 11.94
N ILE A 102 7.25 4.26 12.64
CA ILE A 102 8.21 5.18 13.27
C ILE A 102 8.38 4.75 14.73
N TRP A 103 9.62 4.46 15.12
CA TRP A 103 9.94 4.01 16.46
C TRP A 103 10.59 5.13 17.28
N GLU A 104 10.09 5.35 18.48
CA GLU A 104 10.71 6.20 19.51
C GLU A 104 10.67 5.47 20.85
N ASN A 105 11.82 5.37 21.53
CA ASN A 105 11.92 4.71 22.83
C ASN A 105 11.30 3.29 22.84
N ARG A 106 11.55 2.49 21.79
CA ARG A 106 11.03 1.13 21.59
C ARG A 106 9.50 1.05 21.44
N GLN A 107 8.85 2.16 21.14
CA GLN A 107 7.41 2.22 20.87
C GLN A 107 7.16 2.77 19.48
N VAL A 108 6.15 2.26 18.81
CA VAL A 108 5.66 2.83 17.55
C VAL A 108 4.85 4.08 17.88
N VAL A 109 5.24 5.22 17.31
CA VAL A 109 4.59 6.52 17.53
C VAL A 109 3.81 7.03 16.32
N GLY A 110 3.97 6.39 15.19
CA GLY A 110 3.32 6.74 13.95
C GLY A 110 3.88 5.92 12.80
N TYR A 111 3.56 6.37 11.57
CA TYR A 111 3.98 5.68 10.36
C TYR A 111 4.53 6.68 9.35
N MET A 112 5.49 6.22 8.55
CA MET A 112 6.06 6.99 7.45
C MET A 112 5.85 6.24 6.14
N SER A 113 5.53 6.97 5.09
CA SER A 113 5.42 6.44 3.74
C SER A 113 6.28 7.26 2.78
N VAL A 114 7.13 6.57 2.03
CA VAL A 114 7.93 7.13 0.94
C VAL A 114 7.46 6.48 -0.35
N ARG A 115 7.09 7.29 -1.33
CA ARG A 115 6.48 6.85 -2.58
C ARG A 115 7.23 7.45 -3.76
N ARG A 116 7.48 6.62 -4.75
CA ARG A 116 8.19 7.00 -5.97
C ARG A 116 7.51 6.45 -7.21
N LYS A 117 8.00 6.88 -8.39
CA LYS A 117 7.52 6.39 -9.67
C LYS A 117 7.64 4.87 -9.76
N PRO A 118 6.54 4.16 -10.02
CA PRO A 118 6.57 2.71 -10.22
C PRO A 118 7.02 2.35 -11.63
N ALA A 119 7.52 1.13 -11.81
CA ALA A 119 7.72 0.55 -13.13
C ALA A 119 6.36 0.28 -13.80
N ARG A 120 6.22 0.61 -15.09
CA ARG A 120 4.94 0.52 -15.82
C ARG A 120 4.42 -0.92 -15.90
N ASP A 121 5.27 -1.90 -16.13
CA ASP A 121 4.88 -3.31 -16.17
C ASP A 121 4.29 -3.78 -14.83
N ARG A 122 4.79 -3.27 -13.70
CA ARG A 122 4.26 -3.55 -12.37
C ARG A 122 2.90 -2.91 -12.15
N VAL A 123 2.73 -1.68 -12.60
CA VAL A 123 1.43 -0.98 -12.55
C VAL A 123 0.37 -1.75 -13.33
N ASP A 124 0.68 -2.16 -14.55
CA ASP A 124 -0.26 -2.88 -15.41
C ASP A 124 -0.68 -4.23 -14.79
N ALA A 125 0.29 -4.96 -14.22
CA ALA A 125 0.01 -6.21 -13.52
C ALA A 125 -0.85 -6.01 -12.27
N CYS A 126 -0.57 -4.97 -11.47
CA CYS A 126 -1.35 -4.64 -10.28
C CYS A 126 -2.76 -4.16 -10.64
N GLU A 127 -2.90 -3.33 -11.64
CA GLU A 127 -4.22 -2.84 -12.07
C GLU A 127 -5.15 -3.99 -12.49
N LYS A 128 -4.62 -4.95 -13.24
CA LYS A 128 -5.35 -6.16 -13.60
C LYS A 128 -5.73 -6.98 -12.37
N ALA A 129 -4.78 -7.25 -11.48
CA ALA A 129 -5.01 -8.04 -10.28
C ALA A 129 -6.01 -7.35 -9.33
N TYR A 130 -5.86 -6.05 -9.10
CA TYR A 130 -6.76 -5.28 -8.23
C TYR A 130 -8.19 -5.22 -8.77
N ARG A 131 -8.36 -5.20 -10.08
CA ARG A 131 -9.68 -5.31 -10.72
C ARG A 131 -10.32 -6.66 -10.40
N GLU A 132 -9.57 -7.75 -10.46
CA GLU A 132 -10.07 -9.09 -10.09
C GLU A 132 -10.56 -9.16 -8.64
N PHE A 133 -9.84 -8.52 -7.71
CA PHE A 133 -10.28 -8.41 -6.31
C PHE A 133 -11.58 -7.62 -6.17
N ARG A 134 -11.69 -6.47 -6.83
CA ARG A 134 -12.92 -5.64 -6.79
C ARG A 134 -14.13 -6.35 -7.37
N GLU A 135 -13.94 -7.16 -8.39
CA GLU A 135 -15.01 -7.88 -9.08
C GLU A 135 -15.32 -9.25 -8.47
N GLY A 136 -14.67 -9.60 -7.35
CA GLY A 136 -14.88 -10.88 -6.68
C GLY A 136 -14.36 -12.08 -7.48
N ARG A 137 -13.44 -11.87 -8.42
CA ARG A 137 -12.87 -12.91 -9.31
C ARG A 137 -11.46 -13.34 -8.91
N ALA A 138 -10.97 -12.91 -7.75
CA ALA A 138 -9.63 -13.22 -7.27
C ALA A 138 -9.55 -14.53 -6.48
N ARG A 139 -10.30 -15.55 -6.89
CA ARG A 139 -10.26 -16.87 -6.23
C ARG A 139 -8.86 -17.46 -6.26
N GLY A 140 -8.40 -17.94 -5.12
CA GLY A 140 -7.08 -18.54 -4.97
C GLY A 140 -5.93 -17.53 -5.02
N LYS A 141 -6.22 -16.25 -4.82
CA LYS A 141 -5.23 -15.16 -4.72
C LYS A 141 -5.38 -14.43 -3.40
N ALA A 142 -4.27 -13.90 -2.89
CA ALA A 142 -4.23 -13.03 -1.71
C ALA A 142 -3.17 -11.95 -1.91
N ILE A 143 -3.34 -10.81 -1.23
CA ILE A 143 -2.32 -9.76 -1.18
C ILE A 143 -1.59 -9.94 0.15
N ILE A 144 -0.29 -10.21 0.08
CA ILE A 144 0.58 -10.47 1.24
C ILE A 144 1.88 -9.70 1.06
N ASP A 145 2.21 -8.88 2.06
CA ASP A 145 3.39 -8.01 2.05
C ASP A 145 3.48 -7.18 0.75
N GLY A 146 2.33 -6.68 0.28
CA GLY A 146 2.18 -5.86 -0.91
C GLY A 146 2.17 -6.61 -2.24
N SER A 147 2.35 -7.93 -2.24
CA SER A 147 2.38 -8.76 -3.45
C SER A 147 1.11 -9.59 -3.61
N VAL A 148 0.62 -9.69 -4.83
CA VAL A 148 -0.49 -10.59 -5.17
C VAL A 148 0.06 -12.00 -5.36
N LEU A 149 -0.32 -12.92 -4.48
CA LEU A 149 0.17 -14.29 -4.45
C LEU A 149 -0.96 -15.29 -4.65
N SER A 150 -0.63 -16.43 -5.25
CA SER A 150 -1.54 -17.58 -5.33
C SER A 150 -1.62 -18.27 -3.96
N THR A 151 -2.83 -18.53 -3.46
CA THR A 151 -3.04 -19.26 -2.19
C THR A 151 -2.55 -20.71 -2.27
N SER A 152 -2.48 -21.31 -3.46
CA SER A 152 -1.88 -22.64 -3.66
C SER A 152 -0.38 -22.65 -3.37
N TRP A 153 0.30 -21.55 -3.62
CA TRP A 153 1.71 -21.37 -3.28
C TRP A 153 1.92 -21.31 -1.75
N LEU A 154 1.05 -20.60 -1.05
CA LEU A 154 1.06 -20.53 0.42
C LEU A 154 0.85 -21.91 1.05
N ALA A 155 -0.07 -22.73 0.51
CA ALA A 155 -0.28 -24.08 0.96
C ALA A 155 0.96 -24.98 0.73
N ARG A 156 1.67 -24.79 -0.38
CA ARG A 156 2.94 -25.49 -0.67
C ARG A 156 4.04 -25.08 0.31
N LEU A 157 4.15 -23.78 0.61
CA LEU A 157 5.13 -23.28 1.59
C LEU A 157 4.86 -23.81 2.99
N ALA A 158 3.60 -23.79 3.44
CA ALA A 158 3.20 -24.34 4.73
C ALA A 158 3.51 -25.84 4.83
N ARG A 159 3.27 -26.62 3.77
CA ARG A 159 3.62 -28.04 3.72
C ARG A 159 5.12 -28.30 3.81
N ARG A 160 5.95 -27.45 3.16
CA ARG A 160 7.42 -27.56 3.25
C ARG A 160 7.93 -27.27 4.66
N LEU A 161 7.38 -26.27 5.33
CA LEU A 161 7.77 -25.91 6.70
C LEU A 161 7.38 -27.01 7.70
N THR A 162 6.22 -27.64 7.54
CA THR A 162 5.80 -28.76 8.39
C THR A 162 6.63 -30.02 8.15
N GLN A 163 7.05 -30.29 6.93
CA GLN A 163 7.94 -31.42 6.63
C GLN A 163 9.35 -31.22 7.20
N LEU A 164 9.90 -30.00 7.15
CA LEU A 164 11.20 -29.68 7.75
C LEU A 164 11.17 -29.79 9.28
N SER A 165 10.05 -29.48 9.91
CA SER A 165 9.84 -29.63 11.36
C SER A 165 9.75 -31.11 11.78
N LEU A 166 9.25 -31.99 10.93
CA LEU A 166 9.11 -33.43 11.20
C LEU A 166 10.43 -34.18 11.00
N THR A 167 11.25 -33.78 10.03
CA THR A 167 12.58 -34.39 9.79
C THR A 167 13.61 -33.99 10.82
N GLY A 168 13.44 -32.83 11.49
CA GLY A 168 14.31 -32.39 12.59
C GLY A 168 14.09 -33.11 13.92
N LYS A 169 13.04 -33.94 14.05
CA LYS A 169 12.73 -34.71 15.27
C LYS A 169 13.14 -36.19 15.23
N LEU A 170 13.73 -36.66 14.15
CA LEU A 170 14.17 -38.06 13.96
C LEU A 170 15.70 -38.23 13.94
N GLY A 171 16.43 -37.27 14.50
CA GLY A 171 17.89 -37.31 14.64
C GLY A 171 18.32 -37.15 16.10
N LEU A 172 18.02 -38.17 16.94
CA LEU A 172 18.71 -38.45 18.19
C LEU A 172 18.94 -39.96 18.27
#